data_dcb061aa85e4f20ac3bbf4259160301a
#
_entry.id   dcb061aa85e4f20ac3bbf4259160301a
#
_cell.length_a   1.000
_cell.length_b   1.000
_cell.length_c   1.000
_cell.angle_alpha   90.00
_cell.angle_beta   90.00
_cell.angle_gamma   90.00
#
_symmetry.space_group_name_H-M   'P 1'
#
loop_
_entity.id
_entity.type
_entity.pdbx_description
1 polymer ?
#
loop_
_entity_poly.entity_id
_entity_poly.type
_entity_poly.pdbx_seq_one_letter_code
_entity_poly.pdbx_strand_id
1 'polypeptide(L)'
;MSFQLRQTSTIIHQLPFLGLLILSLSSVYHAHSQENQAYTAHGDSLLELSLFRFDSQPSETLILFAHGGGFSAGSRLQVKNVAFCNALSQKGIDVASIDYRLRQKQDGFHCDVPIKEKREAIAWAAEDLLAAWVHLHKSGYKNVILAGSSAGAEAALYAAYHIKSEGVEGVISISGAMEPAPSDAATIPLLAFHGECDQLVPYGEAIHHFCPEKSPGALLLQGGGALAHCSSQTRLVSYENKGHELSAELLSDAAVLNAIDVFIADIRSGSPIAQRTRVRSESESPCPTPRNLGPCQ
;
A
#
# COMPACT_ATOMS: atom_id res chain seq x y z
N MET A 1 -92.77 51.77 -1.70
CA MET A 1 -92.14 50.45 -1.96
C MET A 1 -90.67 50.63 -2.02
N SER A 2 -89.99 50.47 -0.90
CA SER A 2 -88.54 50.66 -0.73
C SER A 2 -87.90 49.31 -0.44
N PHE A 3 -87.08 48.87 -1.38
CA PHE A 3 -86.26 47.65 -1.16
C PHE A 3 -84.88 48.07 -0.58
N GLN A 4 -84.57 47.62 0.62
CA GLN A 4 -83.25 47.72 1.22
C GLN A 4 -82.45 46.51 0.86
N LEU A 5 -81.30 46.75 0.23
CA LEU A 5 -80.26 45.72 0.01
C LEU A 5 -79.36 45.60 1.26
N ARG A 6 -79.30 44.40 1.82
CA ARG A 6 -78.34 44.05 2.87
C ARG A 6 -77.00 43.77 2.26
N GLN A 7 -75.97 44.47 2.72
CA GLN A 7 -74.58 44.16 2.44
C GLN A 7 -74.11 43.06 3.41
N THR A 8 -73.66 41.95 2.86
CA THR A 8 -72.96 40.89 3.61
C THR A 8 -71.45 41.12 3.53
N SER A 9 -70.83 41.44 4.68
CA SER A 9 -69.39 41.49 4.84
C SER A 9 -68.75 40.13 4.81
N THR A 10 -67.91 39.88 3.83
CA THR A 10 -67.08 38.66 3.77
C THR A 10 -65.78 38.92 4.50
N ILE A 11 -65.57 38.25 5.62
CA ILE A 11 -64.32 38.27 6.38
C ILE A 11 -63.33 37.32 5.64
N ILE A 12 -62.28 37.89 5.05
CA ILE A 12 -61.16 37.11 4.48
C ILE A 12 -60.19 36.79 5.61
N HIS A 13 -60.15 35.53 6.05
CA HIS A 13 -59.11 35.02 6.91
C HIS A 13 -57.82 34.92 6.15
N GLN A 14 -56.84 35.75 6.50
CA GLN A 14 -55.42 35.58 6.07
C GLN A 14 -54.81 34.38 6.81
N LEU A 15 -54.49 33.32 6.07
CA LEU A 15 -53.66 32.23 6.53
C LEU A 15 -52.19 32.69 6.51
N PRO A 16 -51.38 32.41 7.55
CA PRO A 16 -49.97 32.72 7.49
C PRO A 16 -49.27 31.77 6.52
N PHE A 17 -48.51 32.34 5.62
CA PHE A 17 -47.56 31.63 4.73
C PHE A 17 -46.48 30.99 5.60
N LEU A 18 -46.57 29.68 5.84
CA LEU A 18 -45.53 28.89 6.43
C LEU A 18 -44.47 28.66 5.34
N GLY A 19 -43.42 29.47 5.39
CA GLY A 19 -42.26 29.32 4.49
C GLY A 19 -41.58 28.00 4.78
N LEU A 20 -41.75 27.01 3.88
CA LEU A 20 -41.04 25.74 3.88
C LEU A 20 -39.58 26.03 3.49
N LEU A 21 -38.70 26.10 4.51
CA LEU A 21 -37.26 26.19 4.31
C LEU A 21 -36.79 24.82 3.78
N ILE A 22 -36.73 24.66 2.47
CA ILE A 22 -36.09 23.49 1.84
C ILE A 22 -34.59 23.65 2.03
N LEU A 23 -34.04 23.04 3.09
CA LEU A 23 -32.63 22.75 3.20
C LEU A 23 -32.27 21.75 2.11
N SER A 24 -31.78 22.26 0.98
CA SER A 24 -31.13 21.44 -0.02
C SER A 24 -29.85 20.87 0.58
N LEU A 25 -29.91 19.63 1.08
CA LEU A 25 -28.75 18.79 1.31
C LEU A 25 -28.14 18.52 -0.07
N SER A 26 -27.28 19.39 -0.54
CA SER A 26 -26.38 19.09 -1.64
C SER A 26 -25.43 18.01 -1.13
N SER A 27 -25.75 16.75 -1.41
CA SER A 27 -24.81 15.65 -1.34
C SER A 27 -23.68 16.03 -2.30
N VAL A 28 -22.56 16.48 -1.76
CA VAL A 28 -21.33 16.66 -2.55
C VAL A 28 -20.92 15.25 -2.97
N TYR A 29 -21.28 14.85 -4.17
CA TYR A 29 -20.74 13.65 -4.79
C TYR A 29 -19.23 13.93 -5.00
N HIS A 30 -18.40 13.40 -4.11
CA HIS A 30 -16.96 13.38 -4.31
C HIS A 30 -16.70 12.46 -5.50
N ALA A 31 -16.26 13.04 -6.60
CA ALA A 31 -15.90 12.28 -7.78
C ALA A 31 -14.52 11.63 -7.50
N HIS A 32 -14.51 10.32 -7.27
CA HIS A 32 -13.27 9.55 -7.30
C HIS A 32 -12.60 9.77 -8.66
N SER A 33 -11.42 10.36 -8.66
CA SER A 33 -10.64 10.57 -9.87
C SER A 33 -9.49 9.57 -9.92
N GLN A 34 -9.42 8.81 -11.01
CA GLN A 34 -8.21 8.09 -11.41
C GLN A 34 -7.55 8.89 -12.52
N GLU A 35 -6.31 9.31 -12.31
CA GLU A 35 -5.51 10.05 -13.27
C GLU A 35 -4.25 9.26 -13.62
N ASN A 36 -3.98 9.07 -14.91
CA ASN A 36 -2.77 8.41 -15.36
C ASN A 36 -1.73 9.47 -15.77
N GLN A 37 -0.51 9.28 -15.28
CA GLN A 37 0.61 10.20 -15.51
C GLN A 37 1.87 9.43 -15.87
N ALA A 38 2.63 9.92 -16.84
CA ALA A 38 4.01 9.48 -17.03
C ALA A 38 4.91 10.14 -15.98
N TYR A 39 5.75 9.35 -15.31
CA TYR A 39 6.61 9.88 -14.26
C TYR A 39 8.11 9.78 -14.57
N THR A 40 8.51 8.82 -15.39
CA THR A 40 9.90 8.69 -15.88
C THR A 40 9.97 7.89 -17.18
N ALA A 41 11.13 7.93 -17.84
CA ALA A 41 11.40 7.14 -19.03
C ALA A 41 12.81 6.53 -18.97
N HIS A 42 12.94 5.31 -19.48
CA HIS A 42 14.20 4.60 -19.65
C HIS A 42 14.34 4.18 -21.12
N GLY A 43 15.15 4.91 -21.89
CA GLY A 43 15.18 4.80 -23.34
C GLY A 43 13.79 5.11 -23.93
N ASP A 44 13.25 4.19 -24.74
CA ASP A 44 11.93 4.32 -25.35
C ASP A 44 10.78 3.84 -24.43
N SER A 45 11.08 3.32 -23.22
CA SER A 45 10.08 2.82 -22.28
C SER A 45 9.63 3.91 -21.34
N LEU A 46 8.35 4.28 -21.46
CA LEU A 46 7.69 5.23 -20.57
C LEU A 46 7.08 4.46 -19.39
N LEU A 47 7.41 4.89 -18.16
CA LEU A 47 6.79 4.38 -16.94
C LEU A 47 5.70 5.33 -16.46
N GLU A 48 4.56 4.75 -16.13
CA GLU A 48 3.36 5.49 -15.74
C GLU A 48 2.91 5.12 -14.33
N LEU A 49 2.21 6.06 -13.71
CA LEU A 49 1.45 5.86 -12.47
C LEU A 49 -0.03 6.16 -12.70
N SER A 50 -0.87 5.57 -11.84
CA SER A 50 -2.29 5.89 -11.71
C SER A 50 -2.51 6.48 -10.32
N LEU A 51 -2.94 7.73 -10.25
CA LEU A 51 -3.23 8.44 -9.02
C LEU A 51 -4.72 8.35 -8.72
N PHE A 52 -5.07 7.84 -7.53
CA PHE A 52 -6.42 7.68 -7.01
C PHE A 52 -6.63 8.67 -5.89
N ARG A 53 -7.58 9.59 -6.04
CA ARG A 53 -7.90 10.63 -5.07
C ARG A 53 -9.37 10.61 -4.68
N PHE A 54 -9.62 10.85 -3.42
CA PHE A 54 -10.98 11.03 -2.91
C PHE A 54 -11.48 12.45 -3.18
N ASP A 55 -10.61 13.45 -3.07
CA ASP A 55 -10.94 14.86 -3.23
C ASP A 55 -10.05 15.52 -4.30
N SER A 56 -10.44 16.70 -4.74
CA SER A 56 -9.65 17.55 -5.64
C SER A 56 -8.37 18.11 -5.01
N GLN A 57 -8.34 18.22 -3.68
CA GLN A 57 -7.16 18.65 -2.94
C GLN A 57 -6.30 17.44 -2.54
N PRO A 58 -4.96 17.53 -2.69
CA PRO A 58 -4.07 16.48 -2.24
C PRO A 58 -4.24 16.19 -0.74
N SER A 59 -4.26 14.91 -0.37
CA SER A 59 -4.22 14.51 1.04
C SER A 59 -2.83 14.78 1.64
N GLU A 60 -2.73 14.89 2.96
CA GLU A 60 -1.44 15.07 3.64
C GLU A 60 -0.54 13.84 3.49
N THR A 61 -1.13 12.65 3.33
CA THR A 61 -0.41 11.39 3.17
C THR A 61 -0.70 10.80 1.81
N LEU A 62 0.37 10.55 1.07
CA LEU A 62 0.34 9.78 -0.16
C LEU A 62 0.86 8.37 0.12
N ILE A 63 0.14 7.35 -0.33
CA ILE A 63 0.68 5.98 -0.45
C ILE A 63 1.16 5.79 -1.88
N LEU A 64 2.41 5.36 -2.04
CA LEU A 64 2.98 4.99 -3.33
C LEU A 64 3.12 3.47 -3.40
N PHE A 65 2.29 2.83 -4.23
CA PHE A 65 2.12 1.38 -4.27
C PHE A 65 2.77 0.75 -5.50
N ALA A 66 3.64 -0.23 -5.27
CA ALA A 66 4.25 -1.08 -6.29
C ALA A 66 3.59 -2.48 -6.29
N HIS A 67 3.20 -2.95 -7.47
CA HIS A 67 2.55 -4.25 -7.65
C HIS A 67 3.49 -5.44 -7.49
N GLY A 68 2.94 -6.63 -7.21
CA GLY A 68 3.67 -7.89 -7.25
C GLY A 68 3.91 -8.41 -8.68
N GLY A 69 4.56 -9.57 -8.77
CA GLY A 69 4.79 -10.25 -10.06
C GLY A 69 6.23 -10.67 -10.30
N GLY A 70 7.06 -10.78 -9.25
CA GLY A 70 8.43 -11.32 -9.31
C GLY A 70 9.35 -10.53 -10.24
N PHE A 71 9.15 -9.22 -10.37
CA PHE A 71 9.89 -8.34 -11.29
C PHE A 71 9.85 -8.77 -12.76
N SER A 72 8.97 -9.73 -13.09
CA SER A 72 8.83 -10.30 -14.45
C SER A 72 7.47 -10.04 -15.08
N ALA A 73 6.47 -9.76 -14.26
CA ALA A 73 5.09 -9.53 -14.69
C ALA A 73 4.38 -8.55 -13.73
N GLY A 74 3.13 -8.24 -14.03
CA GLY A 74 2.30 -7.35 -13.22
C GLY A 74 2.05 -6.02 -13.92
N SER A 75 1.18 -5.22 -13.34
CA SER A 75 0.85 -3.88 -13.80
C SER A 75 0.10 -3.12 -12.71
N ARG A 76 0.28 -1.80 -12.67
CA ARG A 76 -0.50 -0.88 -11.84
C ARG A 76 -2.02 -1.01 -12.04
N LEU A 77 -2.44 -1.46 -13.23
CA LEU A 77 -3.85 -1.56 -13.64
C LEU A 77 -4.47 -2.95 -13.38
N GLN A 78 -3.77 -3.88 -12.73
CA GLN A 78 -4.40 -5.15 -12.35
C GLN A 78 -5.60 -4.89 -11.43
N VAL A 79 -6.69 -5.65 -11.64
CA VAL A 79 -7.99 -5.44 -10.98
C VAL A 79 -7.86 -5.34 -9.46
N LYS A 80 -7.06 -6.21 -8.83
CA LYS A 80 -6.85 -6.19 -7.37
C LYS A 80 -6.09 -4.94 -6.91
N ASN A 81 -5.10 -4.49 -7.67
CA ASN A 81 -4.33 -3.28 -7.37
C ASN A 81 -5.21 -2.03 -7.44
N VAL A 82 -6.00 -1.92 -8.51
CA VAL A 82 -6.98 -0.83 -8.70
C VAL A 82 -8.02 -0.83 -7.57
N ALA A 83 -8.56 -2.00 -7.21
CA ALA A 83 -9.53 -2.13 -6.12
C ALA A 83 -8.93 -1.70 -4.76
N PHE A 84 -7.69 -2.13 -4.46
CA PHE A 84 -6.96 -1.73 -3.26
C PHE A 84 -6.75 -0.22 -3.18
N CYS A 85 -6.26 0.39 -4.25
CA CYS A 85 -6.03 1.83 -4.32
C CYS A 85 -7.33 2.63 -4.17
N ASN A 86 -8.40 2.20 -4.84
CA ASN A 86 -9.73 2.82 -4.69
C ASN A 86 -10.26 2.70 -3.26
N ALA A 87 -10.10 1.54 -2.61
CA ALA A 87 -10.57 1.34 -1.25
C ALA A 87 -9.85 2.24 -0.23
N LEU A 88 -8.55 2.47 -0.42
CA LEU A 88 -7.78 3.41 0.40
C LEU A 88 -8.15 4.86 0.09
N SER A 89 -8.37 5.22 -1.18
CA SER A 89 -8.77 6.57 -1.55
C SER A 89 -10.13 6.93 -0.95
N GLN A 90 -11.06 5.98 -0.86
CA GLN A 90 -12.36 6.14 -0.18
C GLN A 90 -12.23 6.43 1.33
N LYS A 91 -11.09 6.14 1.93
CA LYS A 91 -10.76 6.52 3.32
C LYS A 91 -10.08 7.90 3.43
N GLY A 92 -9.98 8.64 2.32
CA GLY A 92 -9.34 9.96 2.29
C GLY A 92 -7.82 9.92 2.18
N ILE A 93 -7.25 8.80 1.72
CA ILE A 93 -5.82 8.60 1.54
C ILE A 93 -5.53 8.62 0.04
N ASP A 94 -4.74 9.55 -0.45
CA ASP A 94 -4.32 9.53 -1.85
C ASP A 94 -3.36 8.34 -2.09
N VAL A 95 -3.57 7.62 -3.19
CA VAL A 95 -2.77 6.45 -3.55
C VAL A 95 -2.31 6.56 -4.99
N ALA A 96 -1.01 6.41 -5.23
CA ALA A 96 -0.48 6.26 -6.57
C ALA A 96 0.02 4.82 -6.77
N SER A 97 -0.55 4.11 -7.74
CA SER A 97 -0.07 2.80 -8.18
C SER A 97 0.85 2.97 -9.39
N ILE A 98 2.02 2.35 -9.35
CA ILE A 98 3.03 2.53 -10.40
C ILE A 98 3.26 1.26 -11.24
N ASP A 99 3.58 1.42 -12.52
CA ASP A 99 4.38 0.43 -13.23
C ASP A 99 5.86 0.72 -12.98
N TYR A 100 6.68 -0.30 -12.95
CA TYR A 100 8.13 -0.21 -12.77
C TYR A 100 8.84 -1.13 -13.78
N ARG A 101 10.14 -0.96 -14.00
CA ARG A 101 10.92 -1.80 -14.93
C ARG A 101 10.85 -3.27 -14.53
N LEU A 102 10.34 -4.10 -15.41
CA LEU A 102 10.29 -5.56 -15.24
C LEU A 102 11.61 -6.17 -15.73
N ARG A 103 12.67 -6.04 -14.92
CA ARG A 103 14.05 -6.51 -15.24
C ARG A 103 14.09 -8.00 -15.57
N GLN A 104 13.21 -8.79 -14.94
CA GLN A 104 13.18 -10.25 -15.08
C GLN A 104 12.09 -10.77 -16.02
N LYS A 105 11.61 -9.92 -16.94
CA LYS A 105 10.49 -10.27 -17.83
C LYS A 105 10.71 -11.57 -18.63
N GLN A 106 11.96 -11.90 -18.94
CA GLN A 106 12.29 -13.12 -19.70
C GLN A 106 12.88 -14.21 -18.81
N ASP A 107 13.50 -13.87 -17.70
CA ASP A 107 14.33 -14.77 -16.90
C ASP A 107 13.63 -15.27 -15.62
N GLY A 108 12.53 -14.63 -15.19
CA GLY A 108 11.84 -14.93 -13.92
C GLY A 108 12.70 -14.58 -12.70
N PHE A 109 12.36 -15.15 -11.52
CA PHE A 109 13.03 -14.86 -10.24
C PHE A 109 13.32 -16.14 -9.44
N HIS A 110 13.69 -17.23 -10.12
CA HIS A 110 13.92 -18.56 -9.53
C HIS A 110 15.39 -18.79 -9.13
N CYS A 111 15.71 -20.02 -8.68
CA CYS A 111 17.02 -20.34 -8.08
C CYS A 111 18.21 -20.27 -9.04
N ASP A 112 17.97 -20.42 -10.34
CA ASP A 112 19.04 -20.37 -11.35
C ASP A 112 19.39 -18.93 -11.79
N VAL A 113 18.55 -17.95 -11.43
CA VAL A 113 18.82 -16.54 -11.72
C VAL A 113 19.91 -16.03 -10.78
N PRO A 114 21.04 -15.50 -11.29
CA PRO A 114 22.13 -15.03 -10.45
C PRO A 114 21.70 -13.97 -9.43
N ILE A 115 22.29 -14.01 -8.21
CA ILE A 115 22.03 -13.01 -7.14
C ILE A 115 22.20 -11.59 -7.67
N LYS A 116 23.21 -11.34 -8.50
CA LYS A 116 23.43 -10.01 -9.09
C LYS A 116 22.20 -9.51 -9.85
N GLU A 117 21.59 -10.36 -10.66
CA GLU A 117 20.42 -10.00 -11.46
C GLU A 117 19.16 -9.81 -10.58
N LYS A 118 19.02 -10.63 -9.54
CA LYS A 118 17.95 -10.43 -8.53
C LYS A 118 18.09 -9.09 -7.82
N ARG A 119 19.30 -8.73 -7.39
CA ARG A 119 19.57 -7.41 -6.79
C ARG A 119 19.31 -6.26 -7.75
N GLU A 120 19.71 -6.39 -9.01
CA GLU A 120 19.40 -5.39 -10.04
C GLU A 120 17.89 -5.22 -10.24
N ALA A 121 17.12 -6.31 -10.22
CA ALA A 121 15.67 -6.24 -10.37
C ALA A 121 15.00 -5.50 -9.21
N ILE A 122 15.40 -5.80 -7.98
CA ILE A 122 14.92 -5.11 -6.78
C ILE A 122 15.32 -3.64 -6.82
N ALA A 123 16.61 -3.35 -7.13
CA ALA A 123 17.12 -1.98 -7.16
C ALA A 123 16.43 -1.13 -8.25
N TRP A 124 16.22 -1.66 -9.45
CA TRP A 124 15.54 -0.92 -10.53
C TRP A 124 14.09 -0.59 -10.16
N ALA A 125 13.35 -1.54 -9.57
CA ALA A 125 11.99 -1.29 -9.13
C ALA A 125 11.93 -0.26 -7.98
N ALA A 126 12.90 -0.29 -7.06
CA ALA A 126 13.03 0.69 -5.99
C ALA A 126 13.40 2.09 -6.51
N GLU A 127 14.32 2.19 -7.47
CA GLU A 127 14.66 3.45 -8.13
C GLU A 127 13.45 4.06 -8.85
N ASP A 128 12.68 3.23 -9.54
CA ASP A 128 11.47 3.66 -10.24
C ASP A 128 10.39 4.13 -9.26
N LEU A 129 10.24 3.45 -8.11
CA LEU A 129 9.36 3.88 -7.02
C LEU A 129 9.78 5.24 -6.48
N LEU A 130 11.07 5.48 -6.26
CA LEU A 130 11.58 6.79 -5.83
C LEU A 130 11.48 7.85 -6.92
N ALA A 131 11.62 7.50 -8.20
CA ALA A 131 11.39 8.43 -9.30
C ALA A 131 9.92 8.90 -9.35
N ALA A 132 8.98 7.99 -9.12
CA ALA A 132 7.57 8.32 -8.99
C ALA A 132 7.31 9.24 -7.77
N TRP A 133 7.98 8.99 -6.64
CA TRP A 133 7.93 9.89 -5.48
C TRP A 133 8.44 11.29 -5.82
N VAL A 134 9.60 11.42 -6.47
CA VAL A 134 10.14 12.72 -6.89
C VAL A 134 9.18 13.46 -7.83
N HIS A 135 8.50 12.75 -8.74
CA HIS A 135 7.49 13.32 -9.62
C HIS A 135 6.29 13.87 -8.83
N LEU A 136 5.75 13.10 -7.92
CA LEU A 136 4.59 13.47 -7.10
C LEU A 136 4.93 14.56 -6.06
N HIS A 137 6.15 14.54 -5.52
CA HIS A 137 6.64 15.62 -4.64
C HIS A 137 6.64 16.99 -5.33
N LYS A 138 7.02 17.05 -6.61
CA LYS A 138 6.93 18.27 -7.44
C LYS A 138 5.48 18.71 -7.65
N SER A 139 4.53 17.80 -7.56
CA SER A 139 3.08 18.08 -7.66
C SER A 139 2.46 18.52 -6.33
N GLY A 140 3.27 18.70 -5.27
CA GLY A 140 2.85 19.29 -3.99
C GLY A 140 2.73 18.31 -2.81
N TYR A 141 2.90 17.00 -3.01
CA TYR A 141 2.96 16.07 -1.90
C TYR A 141 4.24 16.26 -1.09
N LYS A 142 4.16 16.24 0.23
CA LYS A 142 5.31 16.48 1.11
C LYS A 142 5.92 15.20 1.64
N ASN A 143 5.07 14.23 1.96
CA ASN A 143 5.43 12.98 2.61
C ASN A 143 4.81 11.80 1.90
N VAL A 144 5.47 10.64 1.96
CA VAL A 144 5.02 9.42 1.32
C VAL A 144 5.21 8.20 2.22
N ILE A 145 4.25 7.28 2.14
CA ILE A 145 4.40 5.92 2.64
C ILE A 145 4.61 5.01 1.42
N LEU A 146 5.76 4.35 1.36
CA LEU A 146 6.04 3.38 0.32
C LEU A 146 5.30 2.08 0.61
N ALA A 147 4.63 1.54 -0.36
CA ALA A 147 3.83 0.34 -0.19
C ALA A 147 4.04 -0.64 -1.35
N GLY A 148 3.87 -1.92 -1.07
CA GLY A 148 3.91 -2.90 -2.14
C GLY A 148 3.45 -4.28 -1.70
N SER A 149 3.31 -5.14 -2.71
CA SER A 149 2.95 -6.54 -2.54
C SER A 149 4.00 -7.43 -3.21
N SER A 150 4.49 -8.49 -2.53
CA SER A 150 5.49 -9.41 -3.08
C SER A 150 6.72 -8.65 -3.60
N ALA A 151 7.10 -8.80 -4.85
CA ALA A 151 8.18 -8.06 -5.50
C ALA A 151 8.09 -6.53 -5.27
N GLY A 152 6.89 -5.95 -5.34
CA GLY A 152 6.68 -4.53 -5.06
C GLY A 152 6.94 -4.17 -3.59
N ALA A 153 6.67 -5.08 -2.65
CA ALA A 153 7.01 -4.91 -1.24
C ALA A 153 8.53 -5.01 -1.01
N GLU A 154 9.23 -5.91 -1.72
CA GLU A 154 10.70 -5.97 -1.71
C GLU A 154 11.32 -4.67 -2.23
N ALA A 155 10.76 -4.10 -3.32
CA ALA A 155 11.19 -2.81 -3.84
C ALA A 155 10.95 -1.66 -2.86
N ALA A 156 9.78 -1.62 -2.19
CA ALA A 156 9.46 -0.59 -1.20
C ALA A 156 10.39 -0.65 0.02
N LEU A 157 10.65 -1.86 0.54
CA LEU A 157 11.61 -2.09 1.62
C LEU A 157 13.03 -1.65 1.21
N TYR A 158 13.49 -2.06 0.04
CA TYR A 158 14.81 -1.68 -0.47
C TYR A 158 14.94 -0.16 -0.66
N ALA A 159 13.94 0.50 -1.22
CA ALA A 159 13.92 1.94 -1.39
C ALA A 159 14.06 2.69 -0.06
N ALA A 160 13.32 2.25 0.96
CA ALA A 160 13.29 2.90 2.27
C ALA A 160 14.59 2.66 3.09
N TYR A 161 15.10 1.44 3.11
CA TYR A 161 16.17 1.06 4.04
C TYR A 161 17.56 0.99 3.41
N HIS A 162 17.68 0.85 2.08
CA HIS A 162 18.96 0.76 1.39
C HIS A 162 19.31 2.01 0.57
N ILE A 163 18.31 2.73 -0.01
CA ILE A 163 18.61 3.91 -0.85
C ILE A 163 18.55 5.21 -0.05
N LYS A 164 17.73 5.29 1.01
CA LYS A 164 17.47 6.52 1.81
C LYS A 164 16.94 7.67 0.95
N SER A 165 15.68 8.00 1.12
CA SER A 165 15.03 9.12 0.43
C SER A 165 14.33 10.03 1.43
N GLU A 166 14.43 11.34 1.19
CA GLU A 166 13.71 12.33 2.00
C GLU A 166 12.21 12.22 1.79
N GLY A 167 11.43 12.50 2.84
CA GLY A 167 9.97 12.50 2.80
C GLY A 167 9.32 11.11 2.92
N VAL A 168 10.10 10.02 3.08
CA VAL A 168 9.56 8.69 3.35
C VAL A 168 9.27 8.55 4.84
N GLU A 169 7.99 8.50 5.21
CA GLU A 169 7.53 8.45 6.60
C GLU A 169 7.21 7.04 7.09
N GLY A 170 7.01 6.08 6.18
CA GLY A 170 6.66 4.72 6.52
C GLY A 170 6.74 3.76 5.35
N VAL A 171 6.67 2.46 5.66
CA VAL A 171 6.60 1.38 4.67
C VAL A 171 5.44 0.46 5.00
N ILE A 172 4.70 0.02 3.97
CA ILE A 172 3.69 -1.04 4.05
C ILE A 172 4.15 -2.19 3.17
N SER A 173 4.47 -3.32 3.79
CA SER A 173 4.96 -4.53 3.12
C SER A 173 3.95 -5.66 3.22
N ILE A 174 3.42 -6.11 2.07
CA ILE A 174 2.54 -7.28 2.00
C ILE A 174 3.32 -8.43 1.38
N SER A 175 3.68 -9.43 2.18
CA SER A 175 4.47 -10.61 1.77
C SER A 175 5.80 -10.22 1.10
N GLY A 176 6.51 -9.22 1.64
CA GLY A 176 7.82 -8.78 1.18
C GLY A 176 8.94 -9.14 2.15
N ALA A 177 10.17 -9.10 1.63
CA ALA A 177 11.40 -9.28 2.39
C ALA A 177 12.51 -8.39 1.80
N MET A 178 13.60 -8.21 2.53
CA MET A 178 14.77 -7.47 2.06
C MET A 178 16.06 -8.14 2.52
N GLU A 179 17.17 -7.87 1.88
CA GLU A 179 18.48 -8.19 2.45
C GLU A 179 18.68 -7.46 3.79
N PRO A 180 19.51 -7.99 4.70
CA PRO A 180 19.81 -7.28 5.93
C PRO A 180 20.16 -5.82 5.68
N ALA A 181 19.48 -4.92 6.39
CA ALA A 181 19.69 -3.49 6.20
C ALA A 181 21.10 -3.06 6.66
N PRO A 182 21.71 -2.04 6.03
CA PRO A 182 22.94 -1.45 6.54
C PRO A 182 22.79 -0.95 7.99
N SER A 183 23.86 -1.01 8.78
CA SER A 183 23.84 -0.58 10.19
C SER A 183 23.45 0.90 10.40
N ASP A 184 23.60 1.72 9.36
CA ASP A 184 23.21 3.13 9.32
C ASP A 184 21.88 3.36 8.57
N ALA A 185 21.08 2.30 8.37
CA ALA A 185 19.77 2.40 7.75
C ALA A 185 18.84 3.36 8.52
N ALA A 186 17.96 4.03 7.81
CA ALA A 186 16.98 4.93 8.41
C ALA A 186 16.02 4.15 9.33
N THR A 187 15.69 4.74 10.48
CA THR A 187 14.68 4.17 11.38
C THR A 187 13.29 4.63 10.90
N ILE A 188 12.73 3.89 9.94
CA ILE A 188 11.42 4.20 9.34
C ILE A 188 10.38 3.22 9.87
N PRO A 189 9.17 3.68 10.27
CA PRO A 189 8.05 2.82 10.62
C PRO A 189 7.69 1.82 9.52
N LEU A 190 7.48 0.54 9.91
CA LEU A 190 7.08 -0.55 9.01
C LEU A 190 5.78 -1.18 9.49
N LEU A 191 4.81 -1.31 8.58
CA LEU A 191 3.65 -2.20 8.73
C LEU A 191 3.86 -3.40 7.80
N ALA A 192 4.06 -4.58 8.39
CA ALA A 192 4.27 -5.82 7.64
C ALA A 192 3.08 -6.77 7.80
N PHE A 193 2.61 -7.32 6.68
CA PHE A 193 1.65 -8.42 6.61
C PHE A 193 2.35 -9.61 5.98
N HIS A 194 2.37 -10.79 6.66
CA HIS A 194 3.13 -11.92 6.14
C HIS A 194 2.53 -13.27 6.55
N GLY A 195 2.46 -14.20 5.61
CA GLY A 195 2.12 -15.60 5.88
C GLY A 195 3.30 -16.34 6.50
N GLU A 196 3.06 -17.04 7.63
CA GLU A 196 4.12 -17.75 8.33
C GLU A 196 4.68 -18.95 7.56
N CYS A 197 3.94 -19.41 6.53
CA CYS A 197 4.29 -20.55 5.68
C CYS A 197 4.63 -20.15 4.24
N ASP A 198 5.03 -18.91 4.01
CA ASP A 198 5.40 -18.41 2.69
C ASP A 198 6.64 -19.16 2.17
N GLN A 199 6.47 -19.82 1.00
CA GLN A 199 7.51 -20.64 0.36
C GLN A 199 8.27 -19.91 -0.75
N LEU A 200 7.85 -18.69 -1.09
CA LEU A 200 8.49 -17.86 -2.11
C LEU A 200 9.33 -16.76 -1.45
N VAL A 201 8.70 -15.93 -0.64
CA VAL A 201 9.34 -14.85 0.09
C VAL A 201 9.37 -15.25 1.57
N PRO A 202 10.55 -15.44 2.19
CA PRO A 202 10.62 -16.00 3.54
C PRO A 202 9.98 -15.08 4.57
N TYR A 203 9.20 -15.67 5.50
CA TYR A 203 8.64 -14.98 6.67
C TYR A 203 9.73 -14.55 7.67
N GLY A 204 10.69 -15.45 7.93
CA GLY A 204 11.85 -15.23 8.77
C GLY A 204 13.08 -14.82 7.97
N GLU A 205 14.26 -15.22 8.43
CA GLU A 205 15.51 -15.10 7.69
C GLU A 205 15.80 -16.40 6.96
N ALA A 206 15.80 -16.37 5.63
CA ALA A 206 16.11 -17.51 4.79
C ALA A 206 16.50 -17.08 3.37
N ILE A 207 17.02 -18.03 2.60
CA ILE A 207 17.27 -17.84 1.17
C ILE A 207 15.94 -17.74 0.43
N HIS A 208 15.81 -16.75 -0.43
CA HIS A 208 14.65 -16.51 -1.28
C HIS A 208 14.26 -17.78 -2.06
N HIS A 209 12.96 -18.11 -2.14
CA HIS A 209 12.44 -19.36 -2.68
C HIS A 209 12.98 -20.64 -2.01
N PHE A 210 13.61 -20.52 -0.85
CA PHE A 210 14.30 -21.63 -0.18
C PHE A 210 15.25 -22.37 -1.11
N CYS A 211 15.91 -21.61 -1.98
CA CYS A 211 16.89 -22.15 -2.92
C CYS A 211 18.03 -22.86 -2.18
N PRO A 212 18.64 -23.90 -2.77
CA PRO A 212 19.86 -24.46 -2.24
C PRO A 212 20.96 -23.42 -2.06
N GLU A 213 21.71 -23.47 -0.96
CA GLU A 213 22.77 -22.48 -0.63
C GLU A 213 23.80 -22.26 -1.75
N LYS A 214 24.06 -23.30 -2.55
CA LYS A 214 25.03 -23.25 -3.66
C LYS A 214 24.41 -22.86 -5.00
N SER A 215 23.11 -22.55 -5.05
CA SER A 215 22.48 -22.13 -6.30
C SER A 215 22.91 -20.70 -6.67
N PRO A 216 22.97 -20.36 -7.97
CA PRO A 216 23.32 -19.00 -8.42
C PRO A 216 22.46 -17.91 -7.80
N GLY A 217 21.20 -18.25 -7.48
CA GLY A 217 20.19 -17.32 -6.97
C GLY A 217 19.95 -17.41 -5.46
N ALA A 218 20.91 -17.91 -4.66
CA ALA A 218 20.80 -18.06 -3.21
C ALA A 218 20.86 -16.70 -2.47
N LEU A 219 19.89 -15.83 -2.69
CA LEU A 219 19.77 -14.51 -2.06
C LEU A 219 19.18 -14.64 -0.66
N LEU A 220 19.91 -14.25 0.37
CA LEU A 220 19.43 -14.24 1.76
C LEU A 220 18.53 -13.04 2.01
N LEU A 221 17.34 -13.26 2.54
CA LEU A 221 16.36 -12.21 2.84
C LEU A 221 15.79 -12.35 4.25
N GLN A 222 15.38 -11.23 4.82
CA GLN A 222 14.64 -11.09 6.07
C GLN A 222 13.22 -10.64 5.76
N GLY A 223 12.23 -11.49 6.08
CA GLY A 223 10.82 -11.16 5.91
C GLY A 223 10.19 -10.51 7.14
N GLY A 224 8.87 -10.33 7.10
CA GLY A 224 8.15 -9.58 8.12
C GLY A 224 8.37 -10.04 9.55
N GLY A 225 8.53 -11.35 9.78
CA GLY A 225 8.82 -11.93 11.10
C GLY A 225 10.20 -11.57 11.62
N ALA A 226 11.24 -11.68 10.77
CA ALA A 226 12.61 -11.29 11.13
C ALA A 226 12.73 -9.78 11.36
N LEU A 227 12.15 -8.97 10.47
CA LEU A 227 12.14 -7.50 10.59
C LEU A 227 11.47 -7.04 11.88
N ALA A 228 10.33 -7.63 12.24
CA ALA A 228 9.66 -7.32 13.50
C ALA A 228 10.42 -7.83 14.73
N HIS A 229 11.20 -8.91 14.59
CA HIS A 229 12.04 -9.41 15.68
C HIS A 229 13.14 -8.40 16.05
N CYS A 230 13.72 -7.73 15.07
CA CYS A 230 14.88 -6.88 15.24
C CYS A 230 14.58 -5.37 15.34
N SER A 231 13.32 -4.94 15.08
CA SER A 231 12.98 -3.51 15.07
C SER A 231 11.79 -3.17 15.97
N SER A 232 11.98 -2.16 16.83
CA SER A 232 10.91 -1.52 17.59
C SER A 232 10.04 -0.56 16.74
N GLN A 233 10.35 -0.38 15.46
CA GLN A 233 9.58 0.42 14.53
C GLN A 233 8.74 -0.45 13.58
N THR A 234 8.57 -1.74 13.89
CA THR A 234 7.82 -2.67 13.05
C THR A 234 6.53 -3.13 13.73
N ARG A 235 5.41 -2.88 13.05
CA ARG A 235 4.11 -3.52 13.33
C ARG A 235 3.96 -4.71 12.40
N LEU A 236 3.75 -5.90 12.96
CA LEU A 236 3.59 -7.14 12.23
C LEU A 236 2.18 -7.71 12.42
N VAL A 237 1.53 -8.04 11.31
CA VAL A 237 0.36 -8.92 11.28
C VAL A 237 0.77 -10.20 10.57
N SER A 238 0.96 -11.29 11.33
CA SER A 238 1.31 -12.60 10.79
C SER A 238 0.07 -13.48 10.66
N TYR A 239 0.07 -14.34 9.64
CA TYR A 239 -1.03 -15.25 9.35
C TYR A 239 -0.55 -16.69 9.47
N GLU A 240 -1.10 -17.39 10.47
CA GLU A 240 -0.77 -18.79 10.75
C GLU A 240 -1.19 -19.69 9.59
N ASN A 241 -0.31 -20.63 9.20
CA ASN A 241 -0.55 -21.61 8.12
C ASN A 241 -0.93 -21.01 6.75
N LYS A 242 -0.62 -19.73 6.52
CA LYS A 242 -0.78 -19.04 5.24
C LYS A 242 0.56 -18.84 4.55
N GLY A 243 0.54 -18.88 3.22
CA GLY A 243 1.70 -18.74 2.35
C GLY A 243 1.69 -17.45 1.53
N HIS A 244 2.30 -17.53 0.34
CA HIS A 244 2.49 -16.37 -0.55
C HIS A 244 1.19 -15.88 -1.24
N GLU A 245 0.11 -16.69 -1.21
CA GLU A 245 -1.21 -16.30 -1.71
C GLU A 245 -1.71 -14.99 -1.07
N LEU A 246 -1.28 -14.71 0.16
CA LEU A 246 -1.62 -13.48 0.87
C LEU A 246 -1.16 -12.21 0.14
N SER A 247 -0.11 -12.29 -0.66
CA SER A 247 0.35 -11.16 -1.47
C SER A 247 -0.75 -10.57 -2.37
N ALA A 248 -1.72 -11.40 -2.77
CA ALA A 248 -2.86 -10.97 -3.60
C ALA A 248 -4.20 -10.96 -2.84
N GLU A 249 -4.38 -11.82 -1.83
CA GLU A 249 -5.63 -11.92 -1.07
C GLU A 249 -5.84 -10.69 -0.18
N LEU A 250 -4.78 -10.21 0.47
CA LEU A 250 -4.83 -9.10 1.41
C LEU A 250 -5.14 -7.75 0.75
N LEU A 251 -4.97 -7.60 -0.55
CA LEU A 251 -5.32 -6.37 -1.28
C LEU A 251 -6.83 -6.06 -1.29
N SER A 252 -7.67 -7.03 -0.91
CA SER A 252 -9.12 -6.85 -0.79
C SER A 252 -9.65 -7.06 0.63
N ASP A 253 -8.75 -7.22 1.61
CA ASP A 253 -9.12 -7.49 3.00
C ASP A 253 -9.40 -6.20 3.77
N ALA A 254 -10.61 -6.07 4.31
CA ALA A 254 -11.03 -4.89 5.07
C ALA A 254 -10.22 -4.69 6.37
N ALA A 255 -9.74 -5.76 7.01
CA ALA A 255 -8.90 -5.65 8.20
C ALA A 255 -7.52 -5.06 7.85
N VAL A 256 -6.98 -5.39 6.68
CA VAL A 256 -5.73 -4.81 6.16
C VAL A 256 -5.89 -3.31 5.89
N LEU A 257 -6.99 -2.91 5.21
CA LEU A 257 -7.30 -1.50 4.95
C LEU A 257 -7.44 -0.69 6.26
N ASN A 258 -8.06 -1.28 7.28
CA ASN A 258 -8.18 -0.64 8.59
C ASN A 258 -6.84 -0.58 9.34
N ALA A 259 -6.01 -1.61 9.26
CA ALA A 259 -4.68 -1.60 9.86
C ALA A 259 -3.75 -0.55 9.22
N ILE A 260 -3.88 -0.32 7.91
CA ILE A 260 -3.19 0.75 7.19
C ILE A 260 -3.63 2.13 7.70
N ASP A 261 -4.93 2.35 7.85
CA ASP A 261 -5.49 3.61 8.35
C ASP A 261 -4.99 3.93 9.76
N VAL A 262 -5.02 2.94 10.67
CA VAL A 262 -4.47 3.07 12.03
C VAL A 262 -2.97 3.33 12.01
N PHE A 263 -2.20 2.65 11.15
CA PHE A 263 -0.75 2.84 11.04
C PHE A 263 -0.39 4.27 10.60
N ILE A 264 -1.13 4.83 9.64
CA ILE A 264 -0.96 6.22 9.19
C ILE A 264 -1.26 7.20 10.34
N ALA A 265 -2.36 6.97 11.08
CA ALA A 265 -2.73 7.79 12.22
C ALA A 265 -1.66 7.75 13.32
N ASP A 266 -1.06 6.58 13.58
CA ASP A 266 0.01 6.42 14.58
C ASP A 266 1.29 7.12 14.16
N ILE A 267 1.69 7.07 12.88
CA ILE A 267 2.83 7.85 12.37
C ILE A 267 2.60 9.35 12.61
N ARG A 268 1.43 9.86 12.23
CA ARG A 268 1.09 11.28 12.36
C ARG A 268 1.05 11.78 13.80
N SER A 269 0.60 10.93 14.72
CA SER A 269 0.53 11.27 16.15
C SER A 269 1.82 11.02 16.92
N GLY A 270 2.82 10.37 16.31
CA GLY A 270 4.04 9.92 16.99
C GLY A 270 3.78 8.79 17.99
N SER A 271 2.68 8.05 17.82
CA SER A 271 2.34 6.90 18.68
C SER A 271 3.32 5.73 18.47
N PRO A 272 3.49 4.85 19.47
CA PRO A 272 4.34 3.67 19.33
C PRO A 272 3.89 2.77 18.18
N ILE A 273 4.82 2.35 17.32
CA ILE A 273 4.55 1.51 16.17
C ILE A 273 4.60 0.02 16.49
N ALA A 274 5.55 -0.41 17.34
CA ALA A 274 5.80 -1.82 17.63
C ALA A 274 4.55 -2.54 18.13
N GLN A 275 4.06 -3.48 17.33
CA GLN A 275 2.94 -4.36 17.67
C GLN A 275 3.07 -5.67 16.89
N ARG A 276 2.69 -6.78 17.51
CA ARG A 276 2.61 -8.08 16.84
C ARG A 276 1.22 -8.66 17.02
N THR A 277 0.57 -8.91 15.90
CA THR A 277 -0.75 -9.56 15.84
C THR A 277 -0.61 -10.84 15.04
N ARG A 278 -1.10 -11.95 15.56
CA ARG A 278 -1.12 -13.24 14.88
C ARG A 278 -2.56 -13.63 14.58
N VAL A 279 -2.88 -13.70 13.31
CA VAL A 279 -4.18 -14.21 12.83
C VAL A 279 -4.10 -15.73 12.79
N ARG A 280 -4.93 -16.40 13.61
CA ARG A 280 -4.94 -17.86 13.70
C ARG A 280 -5.69 -18.47 12.53
N SER A 281 -5.20 -19.63 12.07
CA SER A 281 -5.88 -20.47 11.09
C SER A 281 -6.59 -21.62 11.81
N GLU A 282 -7.71 -22.05 11.26
CA GLU A 282 -8.38 -23.30 11.69
C GLU A 282 -7.67 -24.55 11.19
N SER A 283 -6.72 -24.39 10.26
CA SER A 283 -5.95 -25.51 9.70
C SER A 283 -4.82 -25.91 10.65
N GLU A 284 -4.71 -27.18 10.96
CA GLU A 284 -3.63 -27.75 11.77
C GLU A 284 -2.38 -28.17 10.95
N SER A 285 -2.37 -27.94 9.65
CA SER A 285 -1.24 -28.33 8.80
C SER A 285 0.02 -27.55 9.18
N PRO A 286 1.14 -28.21 9.51
CA PRO A 286 2.37 -27.51 9.86
C PRO A 286 2.94 -26.78 8.64
N CYS A 287 3.59 -25.66 8.88
CA CYS A 287 4.33 -24.96 7.84
C CYS A 287 5.46 -25.83 7.30
N PRO A 288 5.60 -25.95 5.98
CA PRO A 288 6.72 -26.66 5.37
C PRO A 288 8.03 -25.88 5.46
N THR A 289 7.97 -24.58 5.78
CA THR A 289 9.13 -23.67 5.80
C THR A 289 9.62 -23.40 7.23
N PRO A 290 10.94 -23.27 7.45
CA PRO A 290 11.48 -22.86 8.73
C PRO A 290 11.05 -21.42 9.09
N ARG A 291 10.75 -21.18 10.38
CA ARG A 291 10.45 -19.86 10.93
C ARG A 291 11.65 -19.27 11.66
N ASN A 292 12.86 -19.44 11.11
CA ASN A 292 14.05 -18.85 11.69
C ASN A 292 13.98 -17.32 11.59
N LEU A 293 14.04 -16.61 12.71
CA LEU A 293 13.99 -15.15 12.72
C LEU A 293 15.36 -14.49 12.48
N GLY A 294 16.43 -15.28 12.49
CA GLY A 294 17.80 -14.78 12.35
C GLY A 294 18.28 -13.98 13.57
N PRO A 295 19.56 -13.60 13.59
CA PRO A 295 20.12 -12.68 14.58
C PRO A 295 19.75 -11.23 14.24
N CYS A 296 19.57 -10.41 15.27
CA CYS A 296 19.51 -8.95 15.07
C CYS A 296 20.93 -8.41 14.91
N GLN A 297 21.19 -7.67 13.84
CA GLN A 297 22.48 -7.03 13.55
C GLN A 297 22.58 -5.65 14.17
#